data_ee7abdc414794033af970f5aa2c9f9ff
#
_entry.id   ee7abdc414794033af970f5aa2c9f9ff
#
_cell.length_a   1.000
_cell.length_b   1.000
_cell.length_c   1.000
_cell.angle_alpha   90.00
_cell.angle_beta   90.00
_cell.angle_gamma   90.00
#
_symmetry.space_group_name_H-M   'P 1'
#
loop_
_entity.id
_entity.type
_entity.pdbx_description
1 polymer ?
#
loop_
_entity_poly.entity_id
_entity_poly.type
_entity_poly.pdbx_seq_one_letter_code
_entity_poly.pdbx_strand_id
1 'polypeptide(L)' 'EPTSALDPELVGEVLKVMESLAADGMTMILVTHEMAFARRVASEVIFMHKGRVWEHGPASILDAPATAELRDFVGNGL' A
#
# COMPACT_ATOMS: atom_id res chain seq x y z
N GLU A 1 9.61 -3.20 -1.31
CA GLU A 1 9.39 -1.77 -1.68
C GLU A 1 10.04 -1.47 -3.01
N PRO A 2 9.32 -1.67 -4.11
CA PRO A 2 9.93 -1.55 -5.45
C PRO A 2 10.30 -0.12 -5.85
N THR A 3 9.77 0.89 -5.17
CA THR A 3 9.99 2.28 -5.56
C THR A 3 10.97 3.03 -4.66
N SER A 4 11.50 2.39 -3.63
CA SER A 4 12.29 3.08 -2.60
C SER A 4 13.58 3.70 -3.10
N ALA A 5 14.17 3.17 -4.18
CA ALA A 5 15.43 3.66 -4.74
C ALA A 5 15.25 4.41 -6.06
N LEU A 6 14.01 4.72 -6.46
CA LEU A 6 13.73 5.34 -7.74
C LEU A 6 13.52 6.85 -7.62
N ASP A 7 13.84 7.57 -8.71
CA ASP A 7 13.45 8.97 -8.83
C ASP A 7 11.94 9.12 -8.84
N PRO A 8 11.39 10.22 -8.31
CA PRO A 8 9.94 10.42 -8.28
C PRO A 8 9.26 10.30 -9.65
N GLU A 9 9.95 10.67 -10.72
CA GLU A 9 9.39 10.55 -12.07
C GLU A 9 9.20 9.09 -12.49
N LEU A 10 10.10 8.20 -12.06
CA LEU A 10 10.03 6.78 -12.40
C LEU A 10 9.05 6.01 -11.50
N VAL A 11 8.79 6.50 -10.31
CA VAL A 11 7.87 5.86 -9.37
C VAL A 11 6.49 5.67 -10.02
N GLY A 12 5.96 6.73 -10.63
CA GLY A 12 4.65 6.67 -11.26
C GLY A 12 4.57 5.63 -12.38
N GLU A 13 5.66 5.49 -13.16
CA GLU A 13 5.70 4.50 -14.23
C GLU A 13 5.70 3.07 -13.70
N VAL A 14 6.49 2.81 -12.66
CA VAL A 14 6.53 1.49 -12.03
C VAL A 14 5.18 1.15 -11.42
N LEU A 15 4.55 2.09 -10.75
CA LEU A 15 3.23 1.86 -10.15
C LEU A 15 2.17 1.57 -11.20
N LYS A 16 2.24 2.21 -12.37
CA LYS A 16 1.32 1.92 -13.47
C LYS A 16 1.47 0.50 -13.99
N VAL A 17 2.71 0.02 -14.12
CA VAL A 17 2.96 -1.36 -14.55
C VAL A 17 2.37 -2.34 -13.54
N MET A 18 2.58 -2.09 -12.26
CA MET A 18 2.06 -2.95 -11.21
C MET A 18 0.54 -2.95 -11.16
N GLU A 19 -0.08 -1.80 -11.35
CA GLU A 19 -1.53 -1.68 -11.43
C GLU A 19 -2.09 -2.47 -12.62
N SER A 20 -1.43 -2.41 -13.77
CA SER A 20 -1.80 -3.16 -14.95
C SER A 20 -1.74 -4.68 -14.70
N LEU A 21 -0.67 -5.14 -14.05
CA LEU A 21 -0.54 -6.55 -13.71
C LEU A 21 -1.63 -7.01 -12.74
N ALA A 22 -1.97 -6.18 -11.78
CA ALA A 22 -3.06 -6.48 -10.84
C ALA A 22 -4.41 -6.57 -11.56
N ALA A 23 -4.66 -5.66 -12.50
CA ALA A 23 -5.89 -5.65 -13.29
C ALA A 23 -6.00 -6.90 -14.17
N ASP A 24 -4.88 -7.46 -14.60
CA ASP A 24 -4.84 -8.68 -15.38
C ASP A 24 -5.03 -9.95 -14.54
N GLY A 25 -5.24 -9.80 -13.23
CA GLY A 25 -5.53 -10.93 -12.35
C GLY A 25 -4.32 -11.58 -11.72
N MET A 26 -3.14 -10.96 -11.83
CA MET A 26 -1.94 -11.50 -11.20
C MET A 26 -2.04 -11.41 -9.68
N THR A 27 -1.80 -12.52 -8.99
CA THR A 27 -1.71 -12.53 -7.53
C THR A 27 -0.36 -11.96 -7.12
N MET A 28 -0.38 -10.89 -6.31
CA MET A 28 0.83 -10.20 -5.90
C MET A 28 0.81 -9.88 -4.42
N ILE A 29 1.98 -9.91 -3.80
CA ILE A 29 2.21 -9.35 -2.48
C ILE A 29 3.15 -8.17 -2.68
N LEU A 30 2.74 -7.01 -2.20
CA LEU A 30 3.47 -5.77 -2.37
C LEU A 30 3.78 -5.16 -1.01
N VAL A 31 5.05 -4.85 -0.77
CA VAL A 31 5.46 -4.10 0.42
C VAL A 31 5.70 -2.66 -0.03
N THR A 32 4.99 -1.73 0.55
CA THR A 32 5.07 -0.34 0.13
C THR A 32 4.60 0.62 1.22
N HIS A 33 5.04 1.85 1.17
CA HIS A 33 4.47 2.96 1.92
C HIS A 33 3.78 3.99 1.01
N GLU A 34 3.55 3.61 -0.24
CA GLU A 34 2.77 4.41 -1.19
C GLU A 34 1.29 4.18 -0.92
N MET A 35 0.72 4.93 0.03
CA MET A 35 -0.63 4.67 0.54
C MET A 35 -1.73 4.92 -0.48
N ALA A 36 -1.61 5.96 -1.29
CA ALA A 36 -2.60 6.24 -2.33
C ALA A 36 -2.67 5.11 -3.35
N PHE A 37 -1.51 4.56 -3.72
CA PHE A 37 -1.44 3.42 -4.62
C PHE A 37 -2.04 2.16 -3.98
N ALA A 38 -1.64 1.86 -2.74
CA ALA A 38 -2.16 0.70 -2.02
C ALA A 38 -3.69 0.75 -1.92
N ARG A 39 -4.24 1.92 -1.60
CA ARG A 39 -5.70 2.08 -1.50
C ARG A 39 -6.39 1.83 -2.83
N ARG A 40 -5.76 2.20 -3.95
CA ARG A 40 -6.35 2.04 -5.27
C ARG A 40 -6.33 0.61 -5.78
N VAL A 41 -5.27 -0.15 -5.49
CA VAL A 41 -5.05 -1.44 -6.14
C VAL A 41 -5.16 -2.65 -5.22
N ALA A 42 -5.02 -2.49 -3.92
CA ALA A 42 -5.01 -3.61 -3.00
C ALA A 42 -6.42 -4.16 -2.79
N SER A 43 -6.54 -5.48 -2.78
CA SER A 43 -7.76 -6.15 -2.32
C SER A 43 -7.70 -6.41 -0.82
N GLU A 44 -6.50 -6.62 -0.29
CA GLU A 44 -6.24 -6.85 1.14
C GLU A 44 -5.04 -6.02 1.55
N VAL A 45 -5.15 -5.34 2.67
CA VAL A 45 -4.07 -4.56 3.25
C VAL A 45 -3.68 -5.18 4.59
N ILE A 46 -2.39 -5.35 4.78
CA ILE A 46 -1.83 -5.86 6.04
C ILE A 46 -0.86 -4.80 6.56
N PHE A 47 -1.18 -4.21 7.70
CA PHE A 47 -0.33 -3.23 8.34
C PHE A 47 0.57 -3.92 9.36
N MET A 48 1.87 -3.81 9.16
CA MET A 48 2.87 -4.36 10.05
C MET A 48 3.39 -3.27 10.98
N HIS A 49 3.52 -3.60 12.26
CA HIS A 49 4.04 -2.67 13.25
C HIS A 49 4.77 -3.47 14.31
N LYS A 50 6.01 -3.08 14.62
CA LYS A 50 6.86 -3.76 15.60
C LYS A 50 7.02 -5.26 15.31
N GLY A 51 7.17 -5.61 14.02
CA GLY A 51 7.37 -7.00 13.61
C GLY A 51 6.13 -7.89 13.68
N ARG A 52 4.95 -7.30 13.81
CA ARG A 52 3.68 -8.05 13.98
C ARG A 52 2.63 -7.53 13.03
N VAL A 53 1.70 -8.39 12.66
CA VAL A 53 0.49 -7.94 11.98
C VAL A 53 -0.36 -7.17 12.99
N TRP A 54 -0.53 -5.88 12.77
CA TRP A 54 -1.18 -4.98 13.71
C TRP A 54 -2.65 -4.76 13.34
N GLU A 55 -2.92 -4.59 12.06
CA GLU A 55 -4.26 -4.42 11.53
C GLU A 55 -4.29 -4.96 10.11
N HIS A 56 -5.38 -5.58 9.70
CA HIS A 56 -5.56 -6.02 8.32
C HIS A 56 -7.03 -5.95 7.92
N GLY A 57 -7.27 -5.88 6.63
CA GLY A 57 -8.62 -5.82 6.09
C GLY A 57 -8.62 -5.34 4.65
N PRO A 58 -9.79 -5.01 4.10
CA PRO A 58 -9.87 -4.47 2.74
C PRO A 58 -9.20 -3.11 2.66
N ALA A 59 -8.97 -2.64 1.43
CA ALA A 59 -8.29 -1.35 1.21
C ALA A 59 -8.96 -0.19 1.96
N SER A 60 -10.24 -0.29 2.26
CA SER A 60 -10.97 0.73 3.01
C SER A 60 -10.44 0.97 4.43
N ILE A 61 -9.65 0.06 4.99
CA ILE A 61 -9.03 0.33 6.30
C ILE A 61 -8.06 1.50 6.24
N LEU A 62 -7.54 1.84 5.06
CA LEU A 62 -6.68 3.01 4.89
C LEU A 62 -7.47 4.32 4.99
N ASP A 63 -8.77 4.29 4.71
CA ASP A 63 -9.64 5.47 4.84
C ASP A 63 -10.21 5.62 6.25
N ALA A 64 -10.38 4.51 6.97
CA ALA A 64 -10.96 4.48 8.29
C ALA A 64 -10.22 3.46 9.17
N PRO A 65 -8.97 3.77 9.56
CA PRO A 65 -8.18 2.83 10.38
C PRO A 65 -8.81 2.58 11.73
N ALA A 66 -8.76 1.33 12.18
CA ALA A 66 -9.28 0.93 13.48
C ALA A 66 -8.28 1.22 14.60
N THR A 67 -6.99 1.18 14.30
CA THR A 67 -5.94 1.40 15.29
C THR A 67 -5.35 2.80 15.17
N ALA A 68 -4.86 3.34 16.30
CA ALA A 68 -4.18 4.64 16.31
C ALA A 68 -2.88 4.56 15.51
N GLU A 69 -2.20 3.42 15.56
CA GLU A 69 -0.94 3.22 14.86
C GLU A 69 -1.11 3.31 13.35
N LEU A 70 -2.13 2.64 12.79
CA LEU A 70 -2.40 2.75 11.36
C LEU A 70 -2.88 4.15 10.98
N ARG A 71 -3.69 4.76 11.84
CA ARG A 71 -4.16 6.12 11.61
C ARG A 71 -3.00 7.10 11.48
N ASP A 72 -2.02 7.00 12.38
CA ASP A 72 -0.83 7.85 12.34
C ASP A 72 0.01 7.57 11.10
N PHE A 73 0.18 6.29 10.75
CA PHE A 73 0.94 5.89 9.58
C PHE A 73 0.33 6.46 8.30
N VAL A 74 -0.98 6.32 8.13
CA VAL A 74 -1.70 6.81 6.95
C VAL A 74 -1.69 8.35 6.92
N GLY A 75 -1.87 8.97 8.07
CA GLY A 75 -1.86 10.43 8.18
C GLY A 75 -0.56 11.07 7.71
N ASN A 76 0.56 10.37 7.87
CA ASN A 76 1.86 10.83 7.40
C ASN A 76 2.16 10.43 5.96
N GLY A 77 1.42 9.47 5.39
CA GLY A 77 1.65 8.92 4.06
C GLY A 77 0.67 9.38 2.99
N LEU A 78 -0.38 10.05 3.39
CA LEU A 78 -1.41 10.56 2.47
C LEU A 78 -1.43 12.11 2.39
#